data_88c066b2313a83b23741f982bb3740bc
#
_entry.id   88c066b2313a83b23741f982bb3740bc
#
_cell.length_a   1.000
_cell.length_b   1.000
_cell.length_c   1.000
_cell.angle_alpha   90.00
_cell.angle_beta   90.00
_cell.angle_gamma   90.00
#
_symmetry.space_group_name_H-M   'P 1'
#
loop_
_entity.id
_entity.type
_entity.pdbx_description
1 polymer ?
#
loop_
_entity_poly.entity_id
_entity_poly.type
_entity_poly.pdbx_seq_one_letter_code
_entity_poly.pdbx_strand_id
1 'polypeptide(L)'
;IGDNPPMINLKTPAEIEKMREAGRLAAEVLQVVAPFVKPGVTTEELDRICHDHIVNVQKAIPANVGYRGFPKTVCTSVNNVICHGIPSEAKVLKDGDIVNIDVTVIKDGWHGDTSRMYVVGTPSVMAQRLVDVTREAMFRGIRAVRPGATLGDVGHAIQQYAESERFSVVREYCGHGIGRIYHDDPQVLHYGRPGEGVVLKEGMTFTIEPMINEGTRHTRVLPDGWTVVTKDR
;
A
#
# COMPACT_ATOMS: atom_id res chain seq x y z
N ILE A 1 -28.45 11.72 9.00
CA ILE A 1 -27.67 10.70 9.71
C ILE A 1 -26.32 11.34 9.90
N GLY A 2 -26.07 11.82 11.13
CA GLY A 2 -24.92 12.64 11.43
C GLY A 2 -23.61 11.89 11.23
N ASP A 3 -22.70 12.49 10.46
CA ASP A 3 -21.32 12.07 10.38
C ASP A 3 -20.67 12.26 11.75
N ASN A 4 -20.53 11.18 12.48
CA ASN A 4 -19.71 11.22 13.68
C ASN A 4 -18.25 11.52 13.27
N PRO A 5 -17.58 12.49 13.94
CA PRO A 5 -16.17 12.74 13.65
C PRO A 5 -15.36 11.46 13.86
N PRO A 6 -14.30 11.22 13.07
CA PRO A 6 -13.49 10.03 13.19
C PRO A 6 -12.91 9.93 14.61
N MET A 7 -13.00 8.74 15.22
CA MET A 7 -12.36 8.45 16.50
C MET A 7 -10.93 7.99 16.22
N ILE A 8 -9.98 8.90 16.40
CA ILE A 8 -8.58 8.64 16.12
C ILE A 8 -7.86 8.29 17.43
N ASN A 9 -7.22 7.13 17.42
CA ASN A 9 -6.47 6.63 18.55
C ASN A 9 -5.05 7.21 18.53
N LEU A 10 -4.69 7.98 19.54
CA LEU A 10 -3.35 8.52 19.69
C LEU A 10 -2.48 7.53 20.48
N LYS A 11 -1.39 7.09 19.87
CA LYS A 11 -0.48 6.12 20.47
C LYS A 11 0.48 6.80 21.42
N THR A 12 0.75 6.14 22.52
CA THR A 12 1.80 6.54 23.48
C THR A 12 3.18 6.28 22.85
N PRO A 13 4.27 6.88 23.39
CA PRO A 13 5.62 6.58 22.92
C PRO A 13 5.96 5.07 22.96
N ALA A 14 5.52 4.34 23.98
CA ALA A 14 5.74 2.90 24.08
C ALA A 14 4.98 2.14 22.98
N GLU A 15 3.76 2.56 22.65
CA GLU A 15 2.96 1.97 21.59
C GLU A 15 3.55 2.26 20.21
N ILE A 16 4.11 3.46 20.02
CA ILE A 16 4.82 3.83 18.77
C ILE A 16 6.02 2.90 18.55
N GLU A 17 6.75 2.52 19.61
CA GLU A 17 7.85 1.56 19.47
C GLU A 17 7.35 0.17 19.04
N LYS A 18 6.17 -0.25 19.49
CA LYS A 18 5.52 -1.48 19.01
C LYS A 18 5.15 -1.37 17.52
N MET A 19 4.63 -0.22 17.11
CA MET A 19 4.34 0.07 15.69
C MET A 19 5.62 0.07 14.84
N ARG A 20 6.69 0.65 15.37
CA ARG A 20 8.00 0.68 14.69
C ARG A 20 8.52 -0.73 14.43
N GLU A 21 8.41 -1.62 15.40
CA GLU A 21 8.83 -3.01 15.26
C GLU A 21 7.98 -3.75 14.21
N ALA A 22 6.66 -3.61 14.26
CA ALA A 22 5.77 -4.22 13.27
C ALA A 22 6.07 -3.71 11.87
N GLY A 23 6.29 -2.41 11.72
CA GLY A 23 6.66 -1.80 10.43
C GLY A 23 8.01 -2.28 9.92
N ARG A 24 8.99 -2.41 10.80
CA ARG A 24 10.32 -2.97 10.46
C ARG A 24 10.21 -4.40 9.93
N LEU A 25 9.40 -5.23 10.58
CA LEU A 25 9.17 -6.60 10.15
C LEU A 25 8.51 -6.67 8.77
N ALA A 26 7.50 -5.85 8.53
CA ALA A 26 6.84 -5.79 7.21
C ALA A 26 7.85 -5.36 6.12
N ALA A 27 8.66 -4.34 6.39
CA ALA A 27 9.69 -3.89 5.46
C ALA A 27 10.74 -4.96 5.18
N GLU A 28 11.12 -5.74 6.19
CA GLU A 28 12.07 -6.85 6.05
C GLU A 28 11.53 -7.93 5.08
N VAL A 29 10.25 -8.24 5.12
CA VAL A 29 9.64 -9.19 4.19
C VAL A 29 9.84 -8.75 2.75
N LEU A 30 9.67 -7.45 2.47
CA LEU A 30 9.88 -6.90 1.13
C LEU A 30 11.35 -7.00 0.68
N GLN A 31 12.30 -6.90 1.60
CA GLN A 31 13.72 -7.10 1.31
C GLN A 31 14.02 -8.58 1.03
N VAL A 32 13.45 -9.48 1.79
CA VAL A 32 13.65 -10.93 1.64
C VAL A 32 13.12 -11.44 0.31
N VAL A 33 11.97 -10.98 -0.12
CA VAL A 33 11.34 -11.42 -1.38
C VAL A 33 12.00 -10.79 -2.62
N ALA A 34 12.64 -9.65 -2.49
CA ALA A 34 13.18 -8.87 -3.60
C ALA A 34 14.06 -9.68 -4.59
N PRO A 35 15.03 -10.51 -4.14
CA PRO A 35 15.87 -11.27 -5.06
C PRO A 35 15.11 -12.30 -5.91
N PHE A 36 13.92 -12.68 -5.49
CA PHE A 36 13.11 -13.68 -6.19
C PHE A 36 12.16 -13.07 -7.21
N VAL A 37 12.03 -11.74 -7.24
CA VAL A 37 11.18 -11.03 -8.19
C VAL A 37 11.92 -10.89 -9.52
N LYS A 38 11.78 -11.89 -10.36
CA LYS A 38 12.49 -11.99 -11.64
C LYS A 38 11.64 -12.75 -12.67
N PRO A 39 11.97 -12.66 -13.97
CA PRO A 39 11.22 -13.37 -14.99
C PRO A 39 11.16 -14.87 -14.69
N GLY A 40 9.98 -15.47 -14.87
CA GLY A 40 9.74 -16.89 -14.67
C GLY A 40 9.20 -17.28 -13.29
N VAL A 41 9.24 -16.40 -12.30
CA VAL A 41 8.65 -16.68 -10.99
C VAL A 41 7.13 -16.51 -11.05
N THR A 42 6.40 -17.35 -10.29
CA THR A 42 4.96 -17.17 -10.11
C THR A 42 4.68 -16.24 -8.93
N THR A 43 3.54 -15.55 -8.95
CA THR A 43 3.12 -14.75 -7.81
C THR A 43 2.80 -15.62 -6.59
N GLU A 44 2.36 -16.86 -6.81
CA GLU A 44 2.18 -17.84 -5.74
C GLU A 44 3.49 -18.16 -5.01
N GLU A 45 4.58 -18.32 -5.73
CA GLU A 45 5.90 -18.57 -5.14
C GLU A 45 6.36 -17.38 -4.28
N LEU A 46 6.13 -16.15 -4.77
CA LEU A 46 6.43 -14.94 -3.99
C LEU A 46 5.62 -14.88 -2.71
N ASP A 47 4.34 -15.25 -2.76
CA ASP A 47 3.49 -15.33 -1.57
C ASP A 47 4.03 -16.35 -0.56
N ARG A 48 4.42 -17.52 -1.05
CA ARG A 48 4.99 -18.59 -0.20
C ARG A 48 6.25 -18.12 0.52
N ILE A 49 7.15 -17.45 -0.18
CA ILE A 49 8.39 -16.90 0.40
C ILE A 49 8.06 -15.91 1.51
N CYS A 50 7.13 -15.00 1.27
CA CYS A 50 6.69 -14.02 2.26
C CYS A 50 6.06 -14.70 3.47
N HIS A 51 5.17 -15.66 3.24
CA HIS A 51 4.49 -16.40 4.30
C HIS A 51 5.48 -17.15 5.20
N ASP A 52 6.40 -17.88 4.60
CA ASP A 52 7.40 -18.65 5.36
C ASP A 52 8.27 -17.74 6.22
N HIS A 53 8.68 -16.60 5.70
CA HIS A 53 9.49 -15.64 6.46
C HIS A 53 8.71 -15.05 7.65
N ILE A 54 7.48 -14.64 7.42
CA ILE A 54 6.63 -14.06 8.49
C ILE A 54 6.39 -15.08 9.61
N VAL A 55 5.97 -16.29 9.25
CA VAL A 55 5.55 -17.30 10.23
C VAL A 55 6.75 -17.97 10.88
N ASN A 56 7.73 -18.42 10.12
CA ASN A 56 8.83 -19.26 10.59
C ASN A 56 10.03 -18.48 11.10
N VAL A 57 10.34 -17.33 10.53
CA VAL A 57 11.49 -16.52 10.93
C VAL A 57 11.09 -15.40 11.87
N GLN A 58 10.10 -14.61 11.52
CA GLN A 58 9.66 -13.47 12.33
C GLN A 58 8.78 -13.87 13.50
N LYS A 59 8.20 -15.07 13.47
CA LYS A 59 7.21 -15.51 14.45
C LYS A 59 6.07 -14.50 14.61
N ALA A 60 5.65 -13.95 13.47
CA ALA A 60 4.56 -12.98 13.33
C ALA A 60 3.37 -13.61 12.62
N ILE A 61 2.30 -12.86 12.51
CA ILE A 61 1.05 -13.32 11.89
C ILE A 61 0.88 -12.59 10.56
N PRO A 62 0.65 -13.30 9.44
CA PRO A 62 0.29 -12.66 8.18
C PRO A 62 -1.16 -12.17 8.26
N ALA A 63 -1.34 -10.86 8.36
CA ALA A 63 -2.63 -10.25 8.65
C ALA A 63 -3.69 -10.44 7.56
N ASN A 64 -3.26 -10.57 6.31
CA ASN A 64 -4.18 -10.68 5.17
C ASN A 64 -4.88 -12.04 5.08
N VAL A 65 -4.25 -13.11 5.58
CA VAL A 65 -4.83 -14.45 5.48
C VAL A 65 -6.14 -14.52 6.25
N GLY A 66 -7.23 -14.73 5.52
CA GLY A 66 -8.57 -14.79 6.09
C GLY A 66 -9.20 -13.44 6.41
N TYR A 67 -8.47 -12.33 6.25
CA TYR A 67 -9.02 -11.01 6.48
C TYR A 67 -10.11 -10.70 5.44
N ARG A 68 -11.33 -10.59 5.90
CA ARG A 68 -12.51 -10.43 5.04
C ARG A 68 -12.56 -11.48 3.92
N GLY A 69 -12.04 -12.67 4.18
CA GLY A 69 -11.99 -13.79 3.24
C GLY A 69 -10.84 -13.78 2.23
N PHE A 70 -9.86 -12.87 2.34
CA PHE A 70 -8.71 -12.86 1.44
C PHE A 70 -7.87 -14.13 1.64
N PRO A 71 -7.50 -14.86 0.55
CA PRO A 71 -6.99 -16.23 0.71
C PRO A 71 -5.47 -16.35 0.86
N LYS A 72 -4.70 -15.27 0.71
CA LYS A 72 -3.24 -15.31 0.65
C LYS A 72 -2.57 -14.38 1.66
N THR A 73 -1.25 -14.46 1.77
CA THR A 73 -0.44 -13.67 2.71
C THR A 73 -0.21 -12.25 2.23
N VAL A 74 0.05 -12.08 0.94
CA VAL A 74 0.33 -10.78 0.33
C VAL A 74 -0.58 -10.52 -0.84
N CYS A 75 -0.71 -9.24 -1.22
CA CYS A 75 -1.30 -8.88 -2.51
C CYS A 75 -0.16 -8.71 -3.52
N THR A 76 -0.32 -9.31 -4.69
CA THR A 76 0.62 -9.17 -5.81
C THR A 76 -0.12 -8.56 -6.99
N SER A 77 0.14 -7.29 -7.27
CA SER A 77 -0.61 -6.52 -8.28
C SER A 77 0.31 -6.20 -9.45
N VAL A 78 0.06 -6.86 -10.58
CA VAL A 78 0.93 -6.84 -11.76
C VAL A 78 0.34 -5.94 -12.84
N ASN A 79 1.14 -5.01 -13.37
CA ASN A 79 0.80 -4.12 -14.49
C ASN A 79 -0.51 -3.34 -14.26
N ASN A 80 -1.58 -3.65 -15.04
CA ASN A 80 -2.87 -2.95 -14.92
C ASN A 80 -3.67 -3.30 -13.67
N VAL A 81 -3.22 -4.27 -12.89
CA VAL A 81 -3.79 -4.54 -11.56
C VAL A 81 -3.30 -3.46 -10.60
N ILE A 82 -4.24 -2.69 -10.06
CA ILE A 82 -3.95 -1.55 -9.19
C ILE A 82 -3.65 -2.02 -7.77
N CYS A 83 -4.50 -2.91 -7.24
CA CYS A 83 -4.36 -3.46 -5.90
C CYS A 83 -5.13 -4.76 -5.75
N HIS A 84 -4.93 -5.42 -4.62
CA HIS A 84 -5.60 -6.65 -4.20
C HIS A 84 -5.46 -7.81 -5.19
N GLY A 85 -4.39 -7.81 -6.00
CA GLY A 85 -4.06 -8.95 -6.85
C GLY A 85 -3.83 -10.20 -6.01
N ILE A 86 -4.52 -11.30 -6.35
CA ILE A 86 -4.41 -12.56 -5.61
C ILE A 86 -3.24 -13.37 -6.17
N PRO A 87 -2.25 -13.74 -5.35
CA PRO A 87 -1.17 -14.64 -5.77
C PRO A 87 -1.71 -15.93 -6.42
N SER A 88 -1.12 -16.32 -7.54
CA SER A 88 -1.58 -17.45 -8.32
C SER A 88 -0.42 -18.16 -9.02
N GLU A 89 -0.52 -19.50 -9.12
CA GLU A 89 0.41 -20.31 -9.92
C GLU A 89 0.28 -20.02 -11.42
N ALA A 90 -0.88 -19.52 -11.84
CA ALA A 90 -1.13 -19.17 -13.24
C ALA A 90 -0.49 -17.83 -13.64
N LYS A 91 -0.09 -16.99 -12.67
CA LYS A 91 0.53 -15.70 -12.96
C LYS A 91 2.04 -15.79 -12.86
N VAL A 92 2.67 -15.91 -14.01
CA VAL A 92 4.13 -15.97 -14.19
C VAL A 92 4.62 -14.56 -14.56
N LEU A 93 5.58 -14.03 -13.82
CA LEU A 93 6.18 -12.73 -14.12
C LEU A 93 7.08 -12.81 -15.35
N LYS A 94 7.01 -11.77 -16.17
CA LYS A 94 7.75 -11.65 -17.42
C LYS A 94 8.67 -10.45 -17.40
N ASP A 95 9.70 -10.48 -18.22
CA ASP A 95 10.56 -9.32 -18.45
C ASP A 95 9.71 -8.10 -18.85
N GLY A 96 9.92 -6.99 -18.18
CA GLY A 96 9.18 -5.74 -18.40
C GLY A 96 7.97 -5.55 -17.49
N ASP A 97 7.53 -6.56 -16.76
CA ASP A 97 6.43 -6.40 -15.80
C ASP A 97 6.83 -5.48 -14.64
N ILE A 98 5.84 -4.76 -14.12
CA ILE A 98 5.94 -4.09 -12.82
C ILE A 98 4.96 -4.78 -11.87
N VAL A 99 5.36 -4.97 -10.63
CA VAL A 99 4.53 -5.64 -9.62
C VAL A 99 4.63 -4.92 -8.28
N ASN A 100 3.47 -4.68 -7.67
CA ASN A 100 3.38 -4.23 -6.28
C ASN A 100 3.21 -5.46 -5.39
N ILE A 101 4.01 -5.55 -4.35
CA ILE A 101 3.84 -6.54 -3.28
C ILE A 101 3.48 -5.78 -2.02
N ASP A 102 2.31 -6.06 -1.47
CA ASP A 102 1.75 -5.41 -0.29
C ASP A 102 1.67 -6.41 0.86
N VAL A 103 2.35 -6.08 1.94
CA VAL A 103 2.56 -6.96 3.09
C VAL A 103 2.02 -6.31 4.35
N THR A 104 1.25 -7.07 5.12
CA THR A 104 0.85 -6.66 6.46
C THR A 104 1.12 -7.78 7.44
N VAL A 105 1.86 -7.46 8.49
CA VAL A 105 2.19 -8.40 9.57
C VAL A 105 1.59 -7.92 10.89
N ILE A 106 1.26 -8.87 11.77
CA ILE A 106 0.86 -8.58 13.14
C ILE A 106 1.95 -9.11 14.07
N LYS A 107 2.51 -8.23 14.89
CA LYS A 107 3.49 -8.59 15.91
C LYS A 107 3.06 -8.02 17.25
N ASP A 108 2.91 -8.90 18.24
CA ASP A 108 2.46 -8.54 19.60
C ASP A 108 1.14 -7.73 19.58
N GLY A 109 0.25 -8.04 18.63
CA GLY A 109 -1.04 -7.38 18.47
C GLY A 109 -1.01 -6.09 17.66
N TRP A 110 0.15 -5.68 17.13
CA TRP A 110 0.31 -4.45 16.35
C TRP A 110 0.56 -4.77 14.88
N HIS A 111 -0.06 -3.98 13.98
CA HIS A 111 0.05 -4.15 12.54
C HIS A 111 1.17 -3.30 11.95
N GLY A 112 1.96 -3.92 11.08
CA GLY A 112 2.88 -3.22 10.18
C GLY A 112 2.42 -3.47 8.75
N ASP A 113 2.23 -2.41 7.99
CA ASP A 113 1.67 -2.45 6.64
C ASP A 113 2.52 -1.61 5.71
N THR A 114 3.10 -2.25 4.71
CA THR A 114 3.93 -1.57 3.72
C THR A 114 3.91 -2.31 2.39
N SER A 115 4.15 -1.60 1.32
CA SER A 115 4.27 -2.18 -0.01
C SER A 115 5.44 -1.59 -0.77
N ARG A 116 5.82 -2.28 -1.84
CA ARG A 116 6.90 -1.83 -2.72
C ARG A 116 6.60 -2.25 -4.15
N MET A 117 6.95 -1.35 -5.09
CA MET A 117 6.98 -1.69 -6.51
C MET A 117 8.30 -2.35 -6.87
N TYR A 118 8.22 -3.42 -7.65
CA TYR A 118 9.38 -4.10 -8.23
C TYR A 118 9.27 -4.05 -9.75
N VAL A 119 10.40 -3.86 -10.39
CA VAL A 119 10.52 -3.92 -11.85
C VAL A 119 11.16 -5.25 -12.21
N VAL A 120 10.50 -6.02 -13.08
CA VAL A 120 10.95 -7.34 -13.51
C VAL A 120 11.75 -7.20 -14.80
N GLY A 121 13.06 -7.45 -14.72
CA GLY A 121 13.94 -7.30 -15.87
C GLY A 121 14.03 -5.86 -16.36
N THR A 122 13.86 -5.64 -17.67
CA THR A 122 13.97 -4.32 -18.29
C THR A 122 12.58 -3.75 -18.59
N PRO A 123 12.15 -2.71 -17.85
CA PRO A 123 10.82 -2.12 -18.06
C PRO A 123 10.79 -1.23 -19.30
N SER A 124 9.57 -0.94 -19.79
CA SER A 124 9.38 0.16 -20.72
C SER A 124 9.71 1.49 -20.04
N VAL A 125 10.04 2.51 -20.84
CA VAL A 125 10.28 3.86 -20.32
C VAL A 125 9.07 4.39 -19.54
N MET A 126 7.87 4.15 -20.05
CA MET A 126 6.63 4.61 -19.40
C MET A 126 6.37 3.87 -18.08
N ALA A 127 6.60 2.56 -18.04
CA ALA A 127 6.42 1.78 -16.80
C ALA A 127 7.39 2.24 -15.71
N GLN A 128 8.66 2.45 -16.05
CA GLN A 128 9.64 2.97 -15.10
C GLN A 128 9.26 4.36 -14.60
N ARG A 129 8.80 5.22 -15.52
CA ARG A 129 8.35 6.57 -15.17
C ARG A 129 7.15 6.55 -14.21
N LEU A 130 6.19 5.66 -14.44
CA LEU A 130 5.03 5.50 -13.55
C LEU A 130 5.47 5.09 -12.15
N VAL A 131 6.38 4.14 -12.03
CA VAL A 131 6.94 3.70 -10.74
C VAL A 131 7.65 4.86 -10.04
N ASP A 132 8.51 5.58 -10.74
CA ASP A 132 9.30 6.67 -10.17
C ASP A 132 8.41 7.85 -9.73
N VAL A 133 7.44 8.23 -10.54
CA VAL A 133 6.49 9.31 -10.23
C VAL A 133 5.62 8.94 -9.03
N THR A 134 5.14 7.72 -8.98
CA THR A 134 4.32 7.24 -7.85
C THR A 134 5.11 7.29 -6.55
N ARG A 135 6.35 6.84 -6.57
CA ARG A 135 7.24 6.90 -5.41
C ARG A 135 7.49 8.34 -4.95
N GLU A 136 7.79 9.24 -5.86
CA GLU A 136 8.01 10.66 -5.52
C GLU A 136 6.72 11.30 -5.00
N ALA A 137 5.57 11.00 -5.60
CA ALA A 137 4.29 11.49 -5.10
C ALA A 137 4.03 11.05 -3.65
N MET A 138 4.29 9.78 -3.35
CA MET A 138 4.18 9.25 -1.99
C MET A 138 5.09 10.01 -1.02
N PHE A 139 6.35 10.24 -1.37
CA PHE A 139 7.29 10.96 -0.51
C PHE A 139 6.90 12.43 -0.32
N ARG A 140 6.30 13.06 -1.32
CA ARG A 140 5.76 14.42 -1.16
C ARG A 140 4.62 14.45 -0.15
N GLY A 141 3.76 13.44 -0.17
CA GLY A 141 2.73 13.27 0.85
C GLY A 141 3.33 13.08 2.24
N ILE A 142 4.33 12.22 2.36
CA ILE A 142 5.03 11.96 3.63
C ILE A 142 5.69 13.23 4.18
N ARG A 143 6.34 14.02 3.33
CA ARG A 143 7.00 15.28 3.75
C ARG A 143 6.00 16.35 4.24
N ALA A 144 4.74 16.25 3.83
CA ALA A 144 3.70 17.16 4.31
C ALA A 144 3.19 16.78 5.71
N VAL A 145 3.55 15.61 6.23
CA VAL A 145 3.12 15.14 7.55
C VAL A 145 3.90 15.87 8.64
N ARG A 146 3.16 16.60 9.47
CA ARG A 146 3.68 17.24 10.69
C ARG A 146 2.51 17.59 11.60
N PRO A 147 2.73 17.74 12.91
CA PRO A 147 1.67 18.21 13.80
C PRO A 147 1.11 19.56 13.31
N GLY A 148 -0.20 19.68 13.25
CA GLY A 148 -0.90 20.89 12.78
C GLY A 148 -1.19 20.92 11.28
N ALA A 149 -0.53 20.11 10.46
CA ALA A 149 -0.93 19.92 9.06
C ALA A 149 -2.25 19.15 8.99
N THR A 150 -2.89 19.15 7.82
CA THR A 150 -4.13 18.41 7.61
C THR A 150 -3.93 17.24 6.65
N LEU A 151 -4.84 16.26 6.67
CA LEU A 151 -4.82 15.18 5.68
C LEU A 151 -5.08 15.70 4.27
N GLY A 152 -5.81 16.81 4.11
CA GLY A 152 -5.93 17.51 2.83
C GLY A 152 -4.61 18.03 2.30
N ASP A 153 -3.71 18.48 3.18
CA ASP A 153 -2.35 18.89 2.79
C ASP A 153 -1.58 17.70 2.21
N VAL A 154 -1.67 16.54 2.85
CA VAL A 154 -1.03 15.31 2.40
C VAL A 154 -1.57 14.87 1.02
N GLY A 155 -2.90 14.78 0.90
CA GLY A 155 -3.55 14.38 -0.34
C GLY A 155 -3.28 15.34 -1.49
N HIS A 156 -3.30 16.65 -1.22
CA HIS A 156 -2.99 17.68 -2.21
C HIS A 156 -1.55 17.57 -2.73
N ALA A 157 -0.58 17.36 -1.84
CA ALA A 157 0.82 17.20 -2.24
C ALA A 157 1.01 16.02 -3.21
N ILE A 158 0.33 14.91 -2.95
CA ILE A 158 0.36 13.72 -3.82
C ILE A 158 -0.29 14.02 -5.17
N GLN A 159 -1.52 14.51 -5.14
CA GLN A 159 -2.33 14.79 -6.33
C GLN A 159 -1.67 15.81 -7.24
N GLN A 160 -1.22 16.93 -6.68
CA GLN A 160 -0.58 17.99 -7.46
C GLN A 160 0.61 17.46 -8.26
N TYR A 161 1.46 16.68 -7.63
CA TYR A 161 2.63 16.13 -8.31
C TYR A 161 2.25 15.11 -9.37
N ALA A 162 1.41 14.13 -9.03
CA ALA A 162 0.99 13.10 -9.98
C ALA A 162 0.32 13.71 -11.22
N GLU A 163 -0.58 14.67 -11.04
CA GLU A 163 -1.27 15.34 -12.14
C GLU A 163 -0.33 16.24 -12.96
N SER A 164 0.65 16.90 -12.32
CA SER A 164 1.68 17.65 -13.03
C SER A 164 2.51 16.79 -13.97
N GLU A 165 2.65 15.51 -13.64
CA GLU A 165 3.32 14.51 -14.47
C GLU A 165 2.36 13.78 -15.42
N ARG A 166 1.12 14.25 -15.52
CA ARG A 166 0.06 13.76 -16.42
C ARG A 166 -0.43 12.36 -16.08
N PHE A 167 -0.40 12.00 -14.79
CA PHE A 167 -0.99 10.77 -14.28
C PHE A 167 -2.24 11.07 -13.45
N SER A 168 -3.02 10.03 -13.16
CA SER A 168 -4.27 10.13 -12.41
C SER A 168 -4.15 9.45 -11.05
N VAL A 169 -4.78 10.05 -10.03
CA VAL A 169 -4.85 9.47 -8.69
C VAL A 169 -6.15 8.71 -8.51
N VAL A 170 -6.07 7.46 -8.13
CA VAL A 170 -7.22 6.60 -7.81
C VAL A 170 -7.90 7.13 -6.54
N ARG A 171 -9.23 7.20 -6.55
CA ARG A 171 -10.03 7.78 -5.46
C ARG A 171 -10.79 6.76 -4.63
N GLU A 172 -11.05 5.57 -5.18
CA GLU A 172 -11.87 4.53 -4.55
C GLU A 172 -11.15 3.82 -3.41
N TYR A 173 -9.84 3.95 -3.34
CA TYR A 173 -8.99 3.36 -2.31
C TYR A 173 -8.15 4.45 -1.66
N CYS A 174 -7.86 4.27 -0.38
CA CYS A 174 -7.15 5.27 0.41
C CYS A 174 -6.25 4.62 1.46
N GLY A 175 -5.35 5.41 2.03
CA GLY A 175 -4.64 5.04 3.24
C GLY A 175 -5.57 5.05 4.44
N HIS A 176 -5.09 4.59 5.56
CA HIS A 176 -5.91 4.37 6.75
C HIS A 176 -5.10 4.47 8.02
N GLY A 177 -5.77 4.79 9.12
CA GLY A 177 -5.20 4.61 10.44
C GLY A 177 -4.85 3.14 10.67
N ILE A 178 -3.85 2.89 11.47
CA ILE A 178 -3.34 1.53 11.72
C ILE A 178 -2.74 1.44 13.13
N GLY A 179 -2.88 0.28 13.75
CA GLY A 179 -2.35 0.01 15.07
C GLY A 179 -2.70 -1.40 15.50
N ARG A 180 -3.49 -1.51 16.55
CA ARG A 180 -4.08 -2.79 16.95
C ARG A 180 -5.18 -3.24 16.00
N ILE A 181 -5.75 -2.31 15.25
CA ILE A 181 -6.74 -2.54 14.19
C ILE A 181 -6.03 -2.35 12.85
N TYR A 182 -6.30 -3.23 11.89
CA TYR A 182 -5.69 -3.19 10.57
C TYR A 182 -6.10 -1.92 9.81
N HIS A 183 -7.40 -1.74 9.60
CA HIS A 183 -7.96 -0.57 8.93
C HIS A 183 -8.79 0.23 9.94
N ASP A 184 -8.22 1.32 10.40
CA ASP A 184 -8.81 2.18 11.42
C ASP A 184 -8.94 3.62 10.91
N ASP A 185 -9.63 4.46 11.66
CA ASP A 185 -9.68 5.89 11.38
C ASP A 185 -8.30 6.55 11.58
N PRO A 186 -7.98 7.58 10.80
CA PRO A 186 -8.80 8.20 9.76
C PRO A 186 -8.60 7.58 8.39
N GLN A 187 -9.49 7.91 7.43
CA GLN A 187 -9.22 7.68 6.01
C GLN A 187 -8.19 8.70 5.53
N VAL A 188 -7.19 8.23 4.80
CA VAL A 188 -6.11 9.06 4.27
C VAL A 188 -6.22 9.10 2.75
N LEU A 189 -6.89 10.12 2.24
CA LEU A 189 -7.09 10.27 0.80
C LEU A 189 -5.80 10.74 0.14
N HIS A 190 -5.56 10.30 -1.08
CA HIS A 190 -4.38 10.67 -1.85
C HIS A 190 -4.65 11.84 -2.82
N TYR A 191 -5.71 12.57 -2.52
CA TYR A 191 -6.14 13.80 -3.20
C TYR A 191 -6.80 14.70 -2.17
N GLY A 192 -6.92 15.97 -2.48
CA GLY A 192 -7.60 16.90 -1.56
C GLY A 192 -7.14 18.33 -1.74
N ARG A 193 -7.52 19.17 -0.78
CA ARG A 193 -7.25 20.62 -0.75
C ARG A 193 -6.44 21.00 0.47
N PRO A 194 -5.48 21.94 0.33
CA PRO A 194 -4.72 22.42 1.46
C PRO A 194 -5.61 22.95 2.59
N GLY A 195 -5.26 22.61 3.82
CA GLY A 195 -5.95 23.09 5.02
C GLY A 195 -7.24 22.37 5.35
N GLU A 196 -7.72 21.47 4.48
CA GLU A 196 -8.97 20.73 4.71
C GLU A 196 -8.71 19.35 5.32
N GLY A 197 -9.70 18.83 6.01
CA GLY A 197 -9.71 17.50 6.61
C GLY A 197 -9.13 17.47 8.02
N VAL A 198 -8.86 16.26 8.47
CA VAL A 198 -8.39 15.98 9.83
C VAL A 198 -7.04 16.65 10.08
N VAL A 199 -6.91 17.35 11.22
CA VAL A 199 -5.65 17.94 11.69
C VAL A 199 -4.80 16.85 12.31
N LEU A 200 -3.55 16.74 11.87
CA LEU A 200 -2.60 15.76 12.36
C LEU A 200 -2.08 16.12 13.74
N LYS A 201 -2.00 15.13 14.61
CA LYS A 201 -1.51 15.24 15.98
C LYS A 201 -0.45 14.20 16.27
N GLU A 202 0.44 14.48 17.18
CA GLU A 202 1.40 13.50 17.66
C GLU A 202 0.69 12.24 18.20
N GLY A 203 1.24 11.08 17.87
CA GLY A 203 0.66 9.79 18.24
C GLY A 203 -0.24 9.16 17.19
N MET A 204 -0.61 9.89 16.15
CA MET A 204 -1.32 9.31 15.01
C MET A 204 -0.41 8.38 14.22
N THR A 205 -0.93 7.21 13.86
CA THR A 205 -0.27 6.26 12.96
C THR A 205 -1.21 5.90 11.82
N PHE A 206 -0.73 6.00 10.60
CA PHE A 206 -1.54 5.76 9.40
C PHE A 206 -0.67 5.40 8.22
N THR A 207 -1.29 4.89 7.16
CA THR A 207 -0.62 4.56 5.91
C THR A 207 -0.80 5.66 4.87
N ILE A 208 0.19 5.81 3.99
CA ILE A 208 0.15 6.61 2.78
C ILE A 208 0.50 5.64 1.65
N GLU A 209 -0.49 5.35 0.79
CA GLU A 209 -0.37 4.28 -0.20
C GLU A 209 -1.03 4.66 -1.53
N PRO A 210 -0.55 5.73 -2.19
CA PRO A 210 -1.17 6.24 -3.38
C PRO A 210 -1.16 5.21 -4.51
N MET A 211 -2.31 5.10 -5.18
CA MET A 211 -2.47 4.33 -6.41
C MET A 211 -2.59 5.32 -7.55
N ILE A 212 -1.66 5.24 -8.49
CA ILE A 212 -1.52 6.21 -9.58
C ILE A 212 -1.56 5.46 -10.90
N ASN A 213 -2.42 5.92 -11.79
CA ASN A 213 -2.65 5.33 -13.09
C ASN A 213 -2.03 6.17 -14.20
N GLU A 214 -1.54 5.50 -15.23
CA GLU A 214 -1.06 6.14 -16.46
C GLU A 214 -2.21 6.84 -17.21
N GLY A 215 -3.36 6.16 -17.33
CA GLY A 215 -4.57 6.67 -17.98
C GLY A 215 -5.52 7.35 -17.01
N THR A 216 -6.82 7.00 -17.10
CA THR A 216 -7.83 7.57 -16.22
C THR A 216 -7.78 6.99 -14.81
N ARG A 217 -8.34 7.72 -13.84
CA ARG A 217 -8.37 7.30 -12.44
C ARG A 217 -9.37 6.19 -12.13
N HIS A 218 -10.23 5.85 -13.08
CA HIS A 218 -11.33 4.92 -12.85
C HIS A 218 -10.86 3.48 -12.78
N THR A 219 -11.52 2.72 -11.90
CA THR A 219 -11.18 1.33 -11.58
C THR A 219 -12.38 0.43 -11.77
N ARG A 220 -12.14 -0.86 -11.87
CA ARG A 220 -13.17 -1.90 -11.78
C ARG A 220 -12.65 -3.10 -11.02
N VAL A 221 -13.54 -3.79 -10.33
CA VAL A 221 -13.24 -5.03 -9.60
C VAL A 221 -13.55 -6.22 -10.49
N LEU A 222 -12.62 -7.17 -10.55
CA LEU A 222 -12.81 -8.41 -11.32
C LEU A 222 -13.80 -9.36 -10.63
N PRO A 223 -14.31 -10.40 -11.34
CA PRO A 223 -15.28 -11.35 -10.77
C PRO A 223 -14.82 -12.09 -9.51
N ASP A 224 -13.51 -12.17 -9.23
CA ASP A 224 -13.00 -12.78 -8.00
C ASP A 224 -13.34 -11.96 -6.73
N GLY A 225 -13.88 -10.76 -6.90
CA GLY A 225 -14.28 -9.89 -5.79
C GLY A 225 -13.14 -9.12 -5.13
N TRP A 226 -11.89 -9.32 -5.55
CA TRP A 226 -10.71 -8.72 -4.95
C TRP A 226 -9.86 -7.90 -5.92
N THR A 227 -9.51 -8.48 -7.06
CA THR A 227 -8.57 -7.89 -8.02
C THR A 227 -9.15 -6.61 -8.61
N VAL A 228 -8.45 -5.50 -8.42
CA VAL A 228 -8.85 -4.18 -8.94
C VAL A 228 -7.94 -3.82 -10.10
N VAL A 229 -8.54 -3.49 -11.23
CA VAL A 229 -7.79 -3.12 -12.45
C VAL A 229 -8.16 -1.72 -12.92
N THR A 230 -7.30 -1.14 -13.76
CA THR A 230 -7.62 0.10 -14.47
C THR A 230 -8.80 -0.14 -15.41
N LYS A 231 -9.73 0.82 -15.47
CA LYS A 231 -10.97 0.66 -16.25
C LYS A 231 -10.73 0.79 -17.75
N ASP A 232 -9.72 1.53 -18.15
CA ASP A 232 -9.40 1.83 -19.54
C ASP A 232 -8.39 0.86 -20.18
N ARG A 233 -8.02 -0.20 -19.48
CA ARG A 233 -7.13 -1.27 -20.00
C ARG A 233 -7.37 -2.61 -19.35
#